data_e65b1f73dd8fb34ec1662e25f7ecde67
#
_entry.id   e65b1f73dd8fb34ec1662e25f7ecde67
#
_cell.length_a   1.000
_cell.length_b   1.000
_cell.length_c   1.000
_cell.angle_alpha   90.00
_cell.angle_beta   90.00
_cell.angle_gamma   90.00
#
_symmetry.space_group_name_H-M   'P 1'
#
loop_
_entity.id
_entity.type
_entity.pdbx_description
1 polymer ?
#
loop_
_entity_poly.entity_id
_entity_poly.type
_entity_poly.pdbx_seq_one_letter_code
_entity_poly.pdbx_strand_id
1 'polypeptide(L)'
;SLGLMLPGTALMPATCEDLSIAAEEAGKTAVALAKKGVKASDIVTLKSFENAIMVHAAISGSTNTLMHLPAIAHEFGIPLDADTFDRMHRGAHYLLNIRPAGEWPAQYFYYAGGVPRIMEEIKDHLHLDVMTVTGKTLGENLEDLKKNGFYEKCDTYLKKTGLKRTDIIRSFDDPIGRSEEHTSE
;
A
#
# COMPACT_ATOMS: atom_id res chain seq x y z
N SER A 1 -2.31 -3.58 0.94
CA SER A 1 -2.48 -4.09 -0.43
C SER A 1 -3.31 -5.38 -0.49
N LEU A 2 -3.15 -6.30 0.48
CA LEU A 2 -3.96 -7.54 0.55
C LEU A 2 -5.44 -7.32 0.92
N GLY A 3 -5.86 -6.09 1.25
CA GLY A 3 -7.24 -5.81 1.67
C GLY A 3 -7.53 -6.05 3.15
N LEU A 4 -6.53 -6.41 3.95
CA LEU A 4 -6.67 -6.79 5.37
C LEU A 4 -6.39 -5.63 6.36
N MET A 5 -6.08 -4.44 5.88
CA MET A 5 -5.89 -3.23 6.69
C MET A 5 -6.96 -2.18 6.37
N LEU A 6 -7.27 -1.35 7.35
CA LEU A 6 -8.08 -0.15 7.09
C LEU A 6 -7.34 0.81 6.16
N PRO A 7 -8.03 1.42 5.19
CA PRO A 7 -7.43 2.34 4.23
C PRO A 7 -6.73 3.53 4.93
N GLY A 8 -5.56 3.91 4.43
CA GLY A 8 -4.82 5.07 4.94
C GLY A 8 -4.06 4.86 6.26
N THR A 9 -4.09 3.66 6.86
CA THR A 9 -3.44 3.42 8.17
C THR A 9 -2.03 2.88 8.06
N ALA A 10 -1.64 2.35 6.91
CA ALA A 10 -0.28 1.83 6.70
C ALA A 10 0.77 2.94 6.84
N LEU A 11 1.83 2.67 7.60
CA LEU A 11 2.96 3.58 7.84
C LEU A 11 2.58 4.90 8.53
N MET A 12 1.45 4.95 9.21
CA MET A 12 1.09 6.09 10.05
C MET A 12 2.16 6.30 11.12
N PRO A 13 2.79 7.48 11.22
CA PRO A 13 3.85 7.72 12.19
C PRO A 13 3.36 7.53 13.63
N ALA A 14 4.22 6.97 14.49
CA ALA A 14 3.88 6.75 15.91
C ALA A 14 3.54 8.04 16.67
N THR A 15 3.98 9.18 16.18
CA THR A 15 3.69 10.52 16.72
C THR A 15 2.39 11.12 16.18
N CYS A 16 1.67 10.42 15.29
CA CYS A 16 0.40 10.89 14.74
C CYS A 16 -0.71 10.66 15.76
N GLU A 17 -1.45 11.70 16.11
CA GLU A 17 -2.59 11.63 17.04
C GLU A 17 -3.68 10.66 16.57
N ASP A 18 -3.84 10.52 15.26
CA ASP A 18 -4.85 9.62 14.68
C ASP A 18 -4.52 8.15 14.83
N LEU A 19 -3.29 7.80 15.22
CA LEU A 19 -2.89 6.39 15.33
C LEU A 19 -3.74 5.64 16.36
N SER A 20 -4.06 6.27 17.48
CA SER A 20 -4.94 5.68 18.50
C SER A 20 -6.37 5.51 17.99
N ILE A 21 -6.89 6.48 17.23
CA ILE A 21 -8.21 6.42 16.60
C ILE A 21 -8.24 5.29 15.56
N ALA A 22 -7.21 5.19 14.74
CA ALA A 22 -7.09 4.12 13.74
C ALA A 22 -7.01 2.73 14.39
N ALA A 23 -6.29 2.60 15.51
CA ALA A 23 -6.19 1.35 16.26
C ALA A 23 -7.55 0.93 16.87
N GLU A 24 -8.29 1.88 17.45
CA GLU A 24 -9.64 1.64 17.99
C GLU A 24 -10.58 1.17 16.86
N GLU A 25 -10.55 1.85 15.72
CA GLU A 25 -11.42 1.51 14.57
C GLU A 25 -11.07 0.16 13.96
N ALA A 26 -9.78 -0.19 13.92
CA ALA A 26 -9.32 -1.52 13.52
C ALA A 26 -9.85 -2.61 14.44
N GLY A 27 -9.83 -2.38 15.76
CA GLY A 27 -10.41 -3.31 16.75
C GLY A 27 -11.92 -3.49 16.58
N LYS A 28 -12.67 -2.38 16.43
CA LYS A 28 -14.11 -2.42 16.16
C LYS A 28 -14.43 -3.20 14.87
N THR A 29 -13.67 -2.94 13.80
CA THR A 29 -13.84 -3.62 12.51
C THR A 29 -13.57 -5.11 12.63
N ALA A 30 -12.49 -5.52 13.31
CA ALA A 30 -12.17 -6.93 13.53
C ALA A 30 -13.30 -7.67 14.27
N VAL A 31 -13.84 -7.07 15.35
CA VAL A 31 -14.98 -7.64 16.08
C VAL A 31 -16.24 -7.72 15.21
N ALA A 32 -16.51 -6.69 14.41
CA ALA A 32 -17.66 -6.68 13.52
C ALA A 32 -17.59 -7.77 12.44
N LEU A 33 -16.39 -7.97 11.85
CA LEU A 33 -16.14 -9.03 10.87
C LEU A 33 -16.30 -10.41 11.50
N ALA A 34 -15.76 -10.64 12.69
CA ALA A 34 -15.90 -11.89 13.43
C ALA A 34 -17.38 -12.21 13.71
N LYS A 35 -18.18 -11.22 14.16
CA LYS A 35 -19.62 -11.38 14.38
C LYS A 35 -20.40 -11.72 13.12
N LYS A 36 -19.95 -11.25 11.96
CA LYS A 36 -20.52 -11.58 10.65
C LYS A 36 -20.02 -12.90 10.07
N GLY A 37 -19.06 -13.55 10.73
CA GLY A 37 -18.43 -14.79 10.24
C GLY A 37 -17.51 -14.58 9.05
N VAL A 38 -17.09 -13.34 8.73
CA VAL A 38 -16.19 -13.02 7.63
C VAL A 38 -14.77 -13.45 8.02
N LYS A 39 -14.15 -14.25 7.18
CA LYS A 39 -12.78 -14.75 7.35
C LYS A 39 -11.81 -14.02 6.40
N ALA A 40 -10.52 -14.03 6.71
CA ALA A 40 -9.50 -13.50 5.82
C ALA A 40 -9.52 -14.18 4.44
N SER A 41 -9.84 -15.49 4.40
CA SER A 41 -10.01 -16.26 3.15
C SER A 41 -11.18 -15.80 2.26
N ASP A 42 -12.15 -15.05 2.81
CA ASP A 42 -13.24 -14.49 2.02
C ASP A 42 -12.85 -13.17 1.32
N ILE A 43 -11.72 -12.58 1.74
CA ILE A 43 -11.22 -11.30 1.25
C ILE A 43 -10.00 -11.50 0.35
N VAL A 44 -9.02 -12.30 0.79
CA VAL A 44 -7.73 -12.47 0.13
C VAL A 44 -7.85 -13.42 -1.07
N THR A 45 -7.42 -12.96 -2.23
CA THR A 45 -7.42 -13.71 -3.49
C THR A 45 -6.06 -13.60 -4.18
N LEU A 46 -5.82 -14.34 -5.25
CA LEU A 46 -4.62 -14.17 -6.08
C LEU A 46 -4.46 -12.71 -6.55
N LYS A 47 -5.53 -12.06 -6.98
CA LYS A 47 -5.54 -10.64 -7.36
C LYS A 47 -5.06 -9.72 -6.23
N SER A 48 -5.38 -10.05 -4.96
CA SER A 48 -4.89 -9.29 -3.80
C SER A 48 -3.37 -9.40 -3.65
N PHE A 49 -2.79 -10.58 -3.93
CA PHE A 49 -1.35 -10.77 -3.94
C PHE A 49 -0.68 -10.06 -5.11
N GLU A 50 -1.27 -10.11 -6.30
CA GLU A 50 -0.78 -9.35 -7.46
C GLU A 50 -0.75 -7.85 -7.16
N ASN A 51 -1.80 -7.29 -6.55
CA ASN A 51 -1.80 -5.91 -6.07
C ASN A 51 -0.68 -5.64 -5.05
N ALA A 52 -0.42 -6.58 -4.12
CA ALA A 52 0.65 -6.43 -3.15
C ALA A 52 2.03 -6.42 -3.80
N ILE A 53 2.25 -7.26 -4.81
CA ILE A 53 3.50 -7.30 -5.59
C ILE A 53 3.70 -6.00 -6.37
N MET A 54 2.65 -5.48 -7.03
CA MET A 54 2.74 -4.22 -7.77
C MET A 54 3.06 -3.03 -6.86
N VAL A 55 2.41 -2.95 -5.69
CA VAL A 55 2.74 -1.91 -4.69
C VAL A 55 4.16 -2.09 -4.18
N HIS A 56 4.60 -3.32 -3.89
CA HIS A 56 5.97 -3.63 -3.47
C HIS A 56 6.99 -3.16 -4.51
N ALA A 57 6.75 -3.45 -5.78
CA ALA A 57 7.59 -3.02 -6.88
C ALA A 57 7.66 -1.48 -6.99
N ALA A 58 6.51 -0.80 -6.91
CA ALA A 58 6.43 0.66 -7.00
C ALA A 58 7.13 1.41 -5.85
N ILE A 59 7.29 0.78 -4.71
CA ILE A 59 7.99 1.37 -3.55
C ILE A 59 9.44 0.88 -3.39
N SER A 60 9.94 0.02 -4.27
CA SER A 60 11.22 -0.69 -4.09
C SER A 60 11.29 -1.34 -2.70
N GLY A 61 10.29 -2.18 -2.40
CA GLY A 61 10.12 -2.77 -1.09
C GLY A 61 11.21 -3.80 -0.77
N SER A 62 11.31 -4.17 0.52
CA SER A 62 12.31 -5.11 1.01
C SER A 62 12.20 -6.49 0.36
N THR A 63 13.34 -7.11 0.03
CA THR A 63 13.44 -8.48 -0.47
C THR A 63 12.81 -9.53 0.47
N ASN A 64 12.64 -9.21 1.76
CA ASN A 64 11.92 -10.05 2.71
C ASN A 64 10.48 -10.36 2.25
N THR A 65 9.89 -9.48 1.45
CA THR A 65 8.54 -9.67 0.88
C THR A 65 8.49 -10.88 -0.06
N LEU A 66 9.59 -11.20 -0.76
CA LEU A 66 9.71 -12.38 -1.62
C LEU A 66 9.60 -13.70 -0.83
N MET A 67 9.84 -13.67 0.46
CA MET A 67 9.66 -14.81 1.35
C MET A 67 8.29 -14.77 2.04
N HIS A 68 7.87 -13.60 2.53
CA HIS A 68 6.66 -13.50 3.33
C HIS A 68 5.37 -13.61 2.51
N LEU A 69 5.28 -12.99 1.34
CA LEU A 69 4.05 -13.08 0.53
C LEU A 69 3.77 -14.51 0.06
N PRO A 70 4.74 -15.29 -0.47
CA PRO A 70 4.51 -16.71 -0.78
C PRO A 70 4.13 -17.54 0.45
N ALA A 71 4.74 -17.30 1.62
CA ALA A 71 4.38 -18.00 2.83
C ALA A 71 2.93 -17.74 3.25
N ILE A 72 2.48 -16.48 3.17
CA ILE A 72 1.09 -16.10 3.44
C ILE A 72 0.17 -16.73 2.39
N ALA A 73 0.51 -16.66 1.10
CA ALA A 73 -0.28 -17.22 0.02
C ALA A 73 -0.48 -18.76 0.19
N HIS A 74 0.56 -19.46 0.66
CA HIS A 74 0.51 -20.88 0.96
C HIS A 74 -0.58 -21.22 1.97
N GLU A 75 -0.72 -20.43 3.05
CA GLU A 75 -1.77 -20.62 4.07
C GLU A 75 -3.19 -20.45 3.51
N PHE A 76 -3.35 -19.71 2.41
CA PHE A 76 -4.60 -19.57 1.68
C PHE A 76 -4.77 -20.61 0.55
N GLY A 77 -3.79 -21.48 0.34
CA GLY A 77 -3.79 -22.43 -0.78
C GLY A 77 -3.63 -21.76 -2.15
N ILE A 78 -3.07 -20.53 -2.19
CA ILE A 78 -2.86 -19.73 -3.41
C ILE A 78 -1.43 -19.97 -3.89
N PRO A 79 -1.21 -20.50 -5.10
CA PRO A 79 0.12 -20.66 -5.67
C PRO A 79 0.71 -19.28 -5.99
N LEU A 80 1.86 -18.98 -5.41
CA LEU A 80 2.61 -17.75 -5.66
C LEU A 80 4.09 -18.09 -5.71
N ASP A 81 4.68 -17.99 -6.89
CA ASP A 81 6.06 -18.35 -7.17
C ASP A 81 6.96 -17.13 -7.46
N ALA A 82 8.26 -17.34 -7.50
CA ALA A 82 9.25 -16.31 -7.80
C ALA A 82 9.10 -15.73 -9.22
N ASP A 83 8.67 -16.55 -10.19
CA ASP A 83 8.49 -16.13 -11.57
C ASP A 83 7.37 -15.08 -11.69
N THR A 84 6.36 -15.17 -10.84
CA THR A 84 5.30 -14.17 -10.76
C THR A 84 5.84 -12.83 -10.28
N PHE A 85 6.71 -12.82 -9.28
CA PHE A 85 7.37 -11.59 -8.82
C PHE A 85 8.24 -10.98 -9.93
N ASP A 86 9.12 -11.78 -10.54
CA ASP A 86 10.01 -11.31 -11.61
C ASP A 86 9.22 -10.68 -12.76
N ARG A 87 8.20 -11.39 -13.25
CA ARG A 87 7.33 -10.90 -14.34
C ARG A 87 6.66 -9.58 -14.02
N MET A 88 6.14 -9.43 -12.80
CA MET A 88 5.43 -8.22 -12.39
C MET A 88 6.38 -7.05 -12.15
N HIS A 89 7.55 -7.30 -11.56
CA HIS A 89 8.56 -6.27 -11.31
C HIS A 89 9.12 -5.69 -12.61
N ARG A 90 9.31 -6.51 -13.67
CA ARG A 90 9.80 -6.03 -14.97
C ARG A 90 8.90 -4.98 -15.62
N GLY A 91 7.61 -4.98 -15.32
CA GLY A 91 6.64 -4.01 -15.81
C GLY A 91 6.39 -2.83 -14.87
N ALA A 92 7.03 -2.79 -13.71
CA ALA A 92 6.76 -1.80 -12.68
C ALA A 92 7.77 -0.65 -12.69
N HIS A 93 7.30 0.52 -12.29
CA HIS A 93 8.12 1.71 -12.08
C HIS A 93 8.38 1.95 -10.60
N TYR A 94 9.60 2.37 -10.24
CA TYR A 94 9.97 2.80 -8.91
C TYR A 94 9.62 4.26 -8.70
N LEU A 95 8.75 4.55 -7.73
CA LEU A 95 8.14 5.88 -7.54
C LEU A 95 8.49 6.54 -6.20
N LEU A 96 8.98 5.79 -5.21
CA LEU A 96 9.08 6.26 -3.82
C LEU A 96 10.49 6.66 -3.44
N ASN A 97 10.72 7.97 -3.20
CA ASN A 97 12.02 8.56 -2.85
C ASN A 97 12.23 8.64 -1.32
N ILE A 98 12.38 7.48 -0.66
CA ILE A 98 12.67 7.40 0.78
C ILE A 98 13.89 6.53 1.06
N ARG A 99 14.52 6.73 2.20
CA ARG A 99 15.64 5.92 2.67
C ARG A 99 15.22 4.46 2.89
N PRO A 100 16.10 3.47 2.66
CA PRO A 100 17.54 3.61 2.35
C PRO A 100 17.86 3.93 0.89
N ALA A 101 16.99 3.57 -0.07
CA ALA A 101 17.25 3.73 -1.50
C ALA A 101 17.11 5.18 -2.00
N GLY A 102 16.31 6.00 -1.31
CA GLY A 102 16.05 7.40 -1.64
C GLY A 102 16.57 8.38 -0.60
N GLU A 103 16.08 9.61 -0.68
CA GLU A 103 16.61 10.76 0.07
C GLU A 103 15.91 10.96 1.43
N TRP A 104 14.58 10.76 1.48
CA TRP A 104 13.77 11.28 2.58
C TRP A 104 13.46 10.23 3.66
N PRO A 105 13.17 10.66 4.91
CA PRO A 105 12.73 9.74 5.97
C PRO A 105 11.39 9.06 5.65
N ALA A 106 11.21 7.82 6.11
CA ALA A 106 10.02 7.03 5.85
C ALA A 106 8.69 7.68 6.31
N GLN A 107 8.71 8.52 7.36
CA GLN A 107 7.53 9.25 7.80
C GLN A 107 6.97 10.20 6.73
N TYR A 108 7.82 10.71 5.82
CA TYR A 108 7.40 11.59 4.74
C TYR A 108 6.61 10.85 3.67
N PHE A 109 6.78 9.53 3.57
CA PHE A 109 5.92 8.71 2.74
C PHE A 109 4.44 8.84 3.17
N TYR A 110 4.15 8.72 4.47
CA TYR A 110 2.81 8.93 4.98
C TYR A 110 2.31 10.38 4.70
N TYR A 111 3.15 11.38 4.91
CA TYR A 111 2.81 12.78 4.67
C TYR A 111 2.54 13.09 3.19
N ALA A 112 3.13 12.33 2.28
CA ALA A 112 2.87 12.43 0.84
C ALA A 112 1.61 11.66 0.38
N GLY A 113 0.86 11.05 1.32
CA GLY A 113 -0.36 10.28 1.06
C GLY A 113 -0.19 8.76 1.19
N GLY A 114 1.01 8.29 1.53
CA GLY A 114 1.30 6.89 1.87
C GLY A 114 1.00 5.88 0.76
N VAL A 115 0.78 4.64 1.17
CA VAL A 115 0.44 3.53 0.25
C VAL A 115 -0.78 3.84 -0.63
N PRO A 116 -1.87 4.49 -0.13
CA PRO A 116 -2.98 4.86 -1.01
C PRO A 116 -2.57 5.76 -2.18
N ARG A 117 -1.62 6.69 -1.97
CA ARG A 117 -1.14 7.55 -3.06
C ARG A 117 -0.35 6.76 -4.10
N ILE A 118 0.49 5.82 -3.67
CA ILE A 118 1.15 4.89 -4.61
C ILE A 118 0.11 4.14 -5.43
N MET A 119 -0.94 3.61 -4.79
CA MET A 119 -2.02 2.88 -5.49
C MET A 119 -2.76 3.77 -6.50
N GLU A 120 -2.92 5.06 -6.22
CA GLU A 120 -3.51 6.00 -7.19
C GLU A 120 -2.61 6.20 -8.41
N GLU A 121 -1.29 6.30 -8.21
CA GLU A 121 -0.32 6.47 -9.31
C GLU A 121 -0.23 5.21 -10.21
N ILE A 122 -0.41 4.02 -9.64
CA ILE A 122 -0.35 2.75 -10.38
C ILE A 122 -1.72 2.09 -10.58
N LYS A 123 -2.83 2.82 -10.42
CA LYS A 123 -4.19 2.25 -10.39
C LYS A 123 -4.54 1.40 -11.61
N ASP A 124 -4.03 1.77 -12.79
CA ASP A 124 -4.30 1.05 -14.04
C ASP A 124 -3.59 -0.33 -14.09
N HIS A 125 -2.69 -0.57 -13.14
CA HIS A 125 -1.98 -1.84 -12.95
C HIS A 125 -2.49 -2.64 -11.74
N LEU A 126 -3.59 -2.20 -11.11
CA LEU A 126 -4.18 -2.84 -9.95
C LEU A 126 -5.55 -3.45 -10.27
N HIS A 127 -5.85 -4.54 -9.59
CA HIS A 127 -7.21 -5.10 -9.54
C HIS A 127 -8.04 -4.31 -8.54
N LEU A 128 -8.77 -3.31 -9.00
CA LEU A 128 -9.56 -2.41 -8.15
C LEU A 128 -10.86 -3.06 -7.63
N ASP A 129 -11.25 -4.19 -8.20
CA ASP A 129 -12.45 -4.97 -7.88
C ASP A 129 -12.29 -5.90 -6.68
N VAL A 130 -11.07 -6.03 -6.11
CA VAL A 130 -10.82 -6.90 -4.95
C VAL A 130 -11.50 -6.35 -3.70
N MET A 131 -12.12 -7.25 -2.94
CA MET A 131 -12.78 -6.93 -1.66
C MET A 131 -11.77 -6.65 -0.55
N THR A 132 -12.19 -5.88 0.44
CA THR A 132 -11.36 -5.51 1.60
C THR A 132 -12.13 -5.65 2.91
N VAL A 133 -11.43 -5.52 4.04
CA VAL A 133 -12.03 -5.56 5.40
C VAL A 133 -13.11 -4.51 5.66
N THR A 134 -13.19 -3.46 4.84
CA THR A 134 -14.25 -2.44 4.96
C THR A 134 -15.59 -2.90 4.39
N GLY A 135 -15.62 -4.06 3.70
CA GLY A 135 -16.78 -4.52 2.95
C GLY A 135 -16.98 -3.78 1.61
N LYS A 136 -15.98 -2.98 1.21
CA LYS A 136 -15.90 -2.29 -0.08
C LYS A 136 -14.72 -2.82 -0.88
N THR A 137 -14.75 -2.57 -2.18
CA THR A 137 -13.62 -2.88 -3.07
C THR A 137 -12.44 -1.94 -2.82
N LEU A 138 -11.26 -2.32 -3.33
CA LEU A 138 -10.07 -1.44 -3.28
C LEU A 138 -10.35 -0.09 -3.97
N GLY A 139 -10.98 -0.12 -5.14
CA GLY A 139 -11.32 1.10 -5.89
C GLY A 139 -12.25 2.02 -5.10
N GLU A 140 -13.31 1.48 -4.48
CA GLU A 140 -14.22 2.26 -3.64
C GLU A 140 -13.51 2.87 -2.43
N ASN A 141 -12.59 2.15 -1.79
CA ASN A 141 -11.80 2.69 -0.69
C ASN A 141 -10.88 3.83 -1.12
N LEU A 142 -10.25 3.73 -2.29
CA LEU A 142 -9.42 4.82 -2.84
C LEU A 142 -10.28 6.07 -3.13
N GLU A 143 -11.47 5.90 -3.68
CA GLU A 143 -12.39 7.02 -3.91
C GLU A 143 -12.90 7.64 -2.59
N ASP A 144 -13.15 6.83 -1.56
CA ASP A 144 -13.51 7.33 -0.24
C ASP A 144 -12.39 8.17 0.39
N LEU A 145 -11.12 7.77 0.24
CA LEU A 145 -9.98 8.53 0.73
C LEU A 145 -9.82 9.90 0.03
N LYS A 146 -10.22 10.00 -1.24
CA LYS A 146 -10.26 11.29 -1.94
C LYS A 146 -11.34 12.22 -1.37
N LYS A 147 -12.47 11.66 -0.96
CA LYS A 147 -13.65 12.43 -0.54
C LYS A 147 -13.64 12.79 0.94
N ASN A 148 -12.94 12.01 1.78
CA ASN A 148 -12.99 12.17 3.25
C ASN A 148 -11.92 13.11 3.84
N GLY A 149 -11.12 13.76 2.99
CA GLY A 149 -10.09 14.71 3.43
C GLY A 149 -8.75 14.06 3.83
N PHE A 150 -8.56 12.77 3.56
CA PHE A 150 -7.31 12.05 3.91
C PHE A 150 -6.09 12.71 3.27
N TYR A 151 -6.15 13.00 1.97
CA TYR A 151 -5.02 13.58 1.25
C TYR A 151 -4.75 15.02 1.66
N GLU A 152 -5.79 15.82 1.89
CA GLU A 152 -5.68 17.19 2.39
C GLU A 152 -5.01 17.22 3.76
N LYS A 153 -5.32 16.25 4.61
CA LYS A 153 -4.67 16.08 5.91
C LYS A 153 -3.19 15.72 5.77
N CYS A 154 -2.85 14.77 4.92
CA CYS A 154 -1.48 14.42 4.59
C CYS A 154 -0.69 15.64 4.09
N ASP A 155 -1.26 16.41 3.17
CA ASP A 155 -0.68 17.64 2.63
C ASP A 155 -0.41 18.68 3.73
N THR A 156 -1.22 18.72 4.78
CA THR A 156 -0.99 19.62 5.93
C THR A 156 0.30 19.26 6.68
N TYR A 157 0.60 17.98 6.84
CA TYR A 157 1.86 17.52 7.42
C TYR A 157 3.04 17.81 6.48
N LEU A 158 2.88 17.53 5.19
CA LEU A 158 3.94 17.70 4.19
C LEU A 158 4.34 19.18 4.03
N LYS A 159 3.38 20.09 4.02
CA LYS A 159 3.63 21.54 3.95
C LYS A 159 4.56 22.07 5.04
N LYS A 160 4.54 21.45 6.24
CA LYS A 160 5.45 21.82 7.34
C LYS A 160 6.91 21.49 7.05
N THR A 161 7.18 20.58 6.10
CA THR A 161 8.54 20.19 5.70
C THR A 161 9.13 21.05 4.60
N GLY A 162 8.32 21.87 3.93
CA GLY A 162 8.69 22.67 2.76
C GLY A 162 8.78 21.84 1.46
N LEU A 163 8.43 20.56 1.50
CA LEU A 163 8.51 19.66 0.35
C LEU A 163 7.16 19.56 -0.39
N LYS A 164 7.25 19.17 -1.65
CA LYS A 164 6.10 18.81 -2.47
C LYS A 164 5.89 17.30 -2.45
N ARG A 165 4.67 16.84 -2.70
CA ARG A 165 4.37 15.42 -2.83
C ARG A 165 5.29 14.71 -3.84
N THR A 166 5.55 15.35 -4.97
CA THR A 166 6.40 14.83 -6.05
C THR A 166 7.88 14.67 -5.69
N ASP A 167 8.35 15.30 -4.61
CA ASP A 167 9.70 15.08 -4.08
C ASP A 167 9.80 13.71 -3.39
N ILE A 168 8.67 13.17 -2.89
CA ILE A 168 8.57 11.92 -2.14
C ILE A 168 8.00 10.79 -3.00
N ILE A 169 6.86 11.04 -3.67
CA ILE A 169 6.16 10.08 -4.53
C ILE A 169 6.10 10.66 -5.93
N ARG A 170 6.85 10.08 -6.85
CA ARG A 170 6.84 10.45 -8.28
C ARG A 170 5.56 9.94 -8.95
N SER A 171 5.21 10.52 -10.09
CA SER A 171 4.13 9.99 -10.92
C SER A 171 4.60 8.75 -11.70
N PHE A 172 3.62 7.97 -12.17
CA PHE A 172 3.93 6.80 -13.01
C PHE A 172 4.63 7.19 -14.31
N ASP A 173 4.29 8.36 -14.89
CA ASP A 173 4.89 8.86 -16.14
C ASP A 173 6.26 9.54 -15.95
N ASP A 174 6.65 9.87 -14.70
CA ASP A 174 7.95 10.46 -14.36
C ASP A 174 8.56 9.72 -13.16
N PRO A 175 8.90 8.42 -13.31
CA PRO A 175 9.40 7.59 -12.22
C PRO A 175 10.85 7.95 -11.84
N ILE A 176 11.32 7.43 -10.70
CA ILE A 176 12.73 7.50 -10.31
C ILE A 176 13.55 6.56 -11.18
N GLY A 177 12.99 5.38 -11.50
CA GLY A 177 13.60 4.37 -12.33
C GLY A 177 12.66 3.18 -12.54
N ARG A 178 13.20 2.10 -13.14
CA ARG A 178 12.49 0.83 -13.19
C ARG A 178 12.67 0.07 -11.87
N SER A 179 11.67 -0.69 -11.48
CA SER A 179 11.70 -1.46 -10.24
C SER A 179 12.85 -2.49 -10.18
N GLU A 180 13.23 -3.04 -11.31
CA GLU A 180 14.36 -3.99 -11.44
C GLU A 180 15.76 -3.37 -11.27
N GLU A 181 15.88 -2.05 -11.39
CA GLU A 181 17.15 -1.32 -11.28
C GLU A 181 17.47 -0.89 -9.84
N HIS A 182 16.51 -0.99 -8.95
CA HIS A 182 16.60 -0.52 -7.56
C HIS A 182 16.18 -1.61 -6.58
N THR A 183 17.04 -2.62 -6.41
CA THR A 183 16.92 -3.52 -5.27
C THR A 183 17.55 -2.86 -4.05
N SER A 184 16.76 -2.53 -3.04
CA SER A 184 17.30 -2.18 -1.72
C SER A 184 18.00 -3.41 -1.14
N GLU A 185 19.33 -3.36 -1.03
CA GLU A 185 20.14 -4.31 -0.27
C GLU A 185 19.75 -4.30 1.22
#